data_46a722d1a88e74ae309fcafa21b65384
#
_entry.id   46a722d1a88e74ae309fcafa21b65384
#
_cell.length_a   1.000
_cell.length_b   1.000
_cell.length_c   1.000
_cell.angle_alpha   90.00
_cell.angle_beta   90.00
_cell.angle_gamma   90.00
#
_symmetry.space_group_name_H-M   'P 1'
#
loop_
_entity.id
_entity.type
_entity.pdbx_description
1 polymer ?
#
loop_
_entity_poly.entity_id
_entity_poly.type
_entity_poly.pdbx_seq_one_letter_code
_entity_poly.pdbx_strand_id
1 'polypeptide(L)'
;SEDYDYLLIDCLPSLGILVMNALAAADEVMIPVQVQKFALNGIVQFEDIFSLIKEKINHDLKICGILETMTDNTQMAQAVDIALKERYGSLVYETTISKRIEAANSTAEQRSLISKKNSVIGGQYRKLVSEILEKEGV
;
A
#
# COMPACT_ATOMS: atom_id res chain seq x y z
N SER A 1 2.76 13.13 -17.56
CA SER A 1 2.01 13.92 -18.57
C SER A 1 1.86 15.34 -18.02
N GLU A 2 1.79 16.35 -18.86
CA GLU A 2 1.68 17.75 -18.43
C GLU A 2 0.39 18.07 -17.63
N ASP A 3 -0.58 17.16 -17.63
CA ASP A 3 -1.91 17.35 -17.03
C ASP A 3 -2.08 16.66 -15.65
N TYR A 4 -1.12 15.81 -15.23
CA TYR A 4 -1.26 15.01 -14.00
C TYR A 4 0.08 14.92 -13.26
N ASP A 5 0.04 15.14 -11.94
CA ASP A 5 1.21 14.98 -11.05
C ASP A 5 1.47 13.51 -10.72
N TYR A 6 0.41 12.69 -10.63
CA TYR A 6 0.48 11.26 -10.29
C TYR A 6 -0.30 10.40 -11.26
N LEU A 7 0.25 9.21 -11.55
CA LEU A 7 -0.43 8.14 -12.27
C LEU A 7 -0.40 6.89 -11.40
N LEU A 8 -1.55 6.36 -11.04
CA LEU A 8 -1.68 5.17 -10.21
C LEU A 8 -1.99 3.94 -11.07
N ILE A 9 -1.20 2.88 -10.91
CA ILE A 9 -1.41 1.58 -11.55
C ILE A 9 -1.94 0.62 -10.49
N ASP A 10 -3.24 0.34 -10.49
CA ASP A 10 -3.84 -0.66 -9.61
C ASP A 10 -3.56 -2.06 -10.13
N CYS A 11 -2.91 -2.89 -9.31
CA CYS A 11 -2.46 -4.21 -9.67
C CYS A 11 -3.30 -5.30 -8.99
N LEU A 12 -3.53 -6.40 -9.70
CA LEU A 12 -4.13 -7.60 -9.11
C LEU A 12 -3.22 -8.21 -8.02
N PRO A 13 -3.78 -8.88 -7.01
CA PRO A 13 -3.01 -9.51 -5.93
C PRO A 13 -2.36 -10.83 -6.42
N SER A 14 -1.65 -10.79 -7.54
CA SER A 14 -0.94 -11.93 -8.11
C SER A 14 0.42 -11.45 -8.65
N LEU A 15 1.46 -12.23 -8.43
CA LEU A 15 2.82 -11.91 -8.89
C LEU A 15 3.05 -12.36 -10.34
N GLY A 16 2.08 -12.09 -11.21
CA GLY A 16 2.11 -12.45 -12.63
C GLY A 16 2.70 -11.37 -13.53
N ILE A 17 2.67 -11.63 -14.83
CA ILE A 17 3.26 -10.76 -15.87
C ILE A 17 2.73 -9.31 -15.83
N LEU A 18 1.47 -9.10 -15.43
CA LEU A 18 0.89 -7.76 -15.36
C LEU A 18 1.55 -6.92 -14.25
N VAL A 19 1.81 -7.53 -13.08
CA VAL A 19 2.54 -6.85 -12.00
C VAL A 19 3.99 -6.58 -12.42
N MET A 20 4.64 -7.51 -13.09
CA MET A 20 5.99 -7.29 -13.61
C MET A 20 6.05 -6.12 -14.60
N ASN A 21 5.06 -6.00 -15.49
CA ASN A 21 4.97 -4.88 -16.42
C ASN A 21 4.70 -3.55 -15.69
N ALA A 22 3.84 -3.56 -14.67
CA ALA A 22 3.59 -2.38 -13.84
C ALA A 22 4.87 -1.91 -13.13
N LEU A 23 5.62 -2.83 -12.50
CA LEU A 23 6.90 -2.53 -11.85
C LEU A 23 7.97 -2.03 -12.85
N ALA A 24 7.96 -2.57 -14.07
CA ALA A 24 8.88 -2.12 -15.13
C ALA A 24 8.61 -0.67 -15.58
N ALA A 25 7.35 -0.20 -15.46
CA ALA A 25 6.93 1.12 -15.92
C ALA A 25 6.82 2.16 -14.80
N ALA A 26 6.78 1.73 -13.53
CA ALA A 26 6.58 2.62 -12.38
C ALA A 26 7.88 3.26 -11.91
N ASP A 27 7.79 4.45 -11.36
CA ASP A 27 8.88 5.11 -10.63
C ASP A 27 8.97 4.55 -9.20
N GLU A 28 7.81 4.35 -8.58
CA GLU A 28 7.70 3.89 -7.20
C GLU A 28 6.58 2.87 -7.01
N VAL A 29 6.71 2.04 -5.98
CA VAL A 29 5.69 1.07 -5.61
C VAL A 29 5.33 1.19 -4.13
N MET A 30 4.03 1.29 -3.86
CA MET A 30 3.45 1.14 -2.53
C MET A 30 2.95 -0.28 -2.35
N ILE A 31 3.28 -0.91 -1.23
CA ILE A 31 2.92 -2.30 -0.93
C ILE A 31 1.80 -2.31 0.13
N PRO A 32 0.53 -2.53 -0.24
CA PRO A 32 -0.52 -2.75 0.74
C PRO A 32 -0.41 -4.15 1.33
N VAL A 33 -0.42 -4.25 2.66
CA VAL A 33 -0.29 -5.49 3.41
C VAL A 33 -1.52 -5.67 4.30
N GLN A 34 -2.28 -6.73 4.07
CA GLN A 34 -3.32 -7.12 5.01
C GLN A 34 -2.68 -7.76 6.24
N VAL A 35 -2.99 -7.23 7.44
CA VAL A 35 -2.43 -7.73 8.71
C VAL A 35 -3.05 -9.07 9.11
N GLN A 36 -2.65 -10.14 8.43
CA GLN A 36 -3.12 -11.51 8.61
C GLN A 36 -1.95 -12.48 8.78
N LYS A 37 -2.25 -13.73 9.17
CA LYS A 37 -1.25 -14.76 9.56
C LYS A 37 -0.09 -14.99 8.58
N PHE A 38 -0.24 -14.73 7.29
CA PHE A 38 0.79 -14.96 6.28
C PHE A 38 1.26 -13.69 5.57
N ALA A 39 0.99 -12.52 6.15
CA ALA A 39 1.33 -11.23 5.56
C ALA A 39 2.80 -11.12 5.14
N LEU A 40 3.71 -11.51 6.02
CA LEU A 40 5.16 -11.44 5.77
C LEU A 40 5.62 -12.34 4.63
N ASN A 41 5.00 -13.51 4.45
CA ASN A 41 5.37 -14.42 3.34
C ASN A 41 5.06 -13.80 1.97
N GLY A 42 3.94 -13.07 1.86
CA GLY A 42 3.58 -12.37 0.63
C GLY A 42 4.58 -11.27 0.26
N ILE A 43 5.07 -10.53 1.26
CA ILE A 43 6.08 -9.49 1.03
C ILE A 43 7.41 -10.11 0.58
N VAL A 44 7.86 -11.19 1.19
CA VAL A 44 9.11 -11.86 0.78
C VAL A 44 9.06 -12.31 -0.68
N GLN A 45 7.95 -12.92 -1.11
CA GLN A 45 7.76 -13.30 -2.52
C GLN A 45 7.75 -12.08 -3.45
N PHE A 46 7.17 -10.97 -3.01
CA PHE A 46 7.20 -9.72 -3.76
C PHE A 46 8.62 -9.16 -3.88
N GLU A 47 9.42 -9.19 -2.80
CA GLU A 47 10.81 -8.72 -2.79
C GLU A 47 11.69 -9.41 -3.83
N ASP A 48 11.48 -10.72 -4.06
CA ASP A 48 12.21 -11.48 -5.09
C ASP A 48 11.93 -10.91 -6.49
N ILE A 49 10.65 -10.66 -6.81
CA ILE A 49 10.25 -10.09 -8.10
C ILE A 49 10.69 -8.64 -8.22
N PHE A 50 10.51 -7.84 -7.17
CA PHE A 50 10.96 -6.45 -7.12
C PHE A 50 12.45 -6.34 -7.39
N SER A 51 13.26 -7.17 -6.73
CA SER A 51 14.72 -7.20 -6.91
C SER A 51 15.12 -7.58 -8.33
N LEU A 52 14.44 -8.57 -8.92
CA LEU A 52 14.67 -8.99 -10.30
C LEU A 52 14.37 -7.85 -11.29
N ILE A 53 13.21 -7.19 -11.14
CA ILE A 53 12.83 -6.07 -12.00
C ILE A 53 13.80 -4.90 -11.85
N LYS A 54 14.13 -4.55 -10.59
CA LYS A 54 15.09 -3.47 -10.31
C LYS A 54 16.46 -3.74 -10.88
N GLU A 55 16.96 -4.97 -10.79
CA GLU A 55 18.29 -5.32 -11.32
C GLU A 55 18.34 -5.40 -12.84
N LYS A 56 17.28 -5.88 -13.49
CA LYS A 56 17.33 -6.24 -14.91
C LYS A 56 16.60 -5.29 -15.84
N ILE A 57 15.62 -4.52 -15.34
CA ILE A 57 14.69 -3.77 -16.19
C ILE A 57 14.59 -2.32 -15.78
N ASN A 58 14.28 -2.03 -14.51
CA ASN A 58 14.00 -0.68 -14.01
C ASN A 58 14.87 -0.38 -12.78
N HIS A 59 16.09 0.11 -13.01
CA HIS A 59 17.09 0.35 -11.97
C HIS A 59 16.70 1.44 -10.97
N ASP A 60 15.84 2.37 -11.38
CA ASP A 60 15.42 3.51 -10.57
C ASP A 60 14.19 3.21 -9.69
N LEU A 61 13.54 2.03 -9.90
CA LEU A 61 12.37 1.61 -9.13
C LEU A 61 12.64 1.63 -7.62
N LYS A 62 11.74 2.23 -6.87
CA LYS A 62 11.82 2.34 -5.40
C LYS A 62 10.55 1.82 -4.73
N ILE A 63 10.68 1.39 -3.49
CA ILE A 63 9.54 1.20 -2.59
C ILE A 63 9.30 2.51 -1.85
N CYS A 64 8.19 3.19 -2.12
CA CYS A 64 7.81 4.43 -1.42
C CYS A 64 7.22 4.15 -0.04
N GLY A 65 6.63 2.96 0.18
CA GLY A 65 6.18 2.58 1.49
C GLY A 65 5.37 1.30 1.55
N ILE A 66 5.16 0.83 2.77
CA ILE A 66 4.34 -0.33 3.12
C ILE A 66 3.13 0.16 3.91
N LEU A 67 1.93 -0.11 3.40
CA LEU A 67 0.67 0.31 4.00
C LEU A 67 -0.04 -0.88 4.66
N GLU A 68 -0.22 -0.82 5.97
CA GLU A 68 -1.02 -1.80 6.67
C GLU A 68 -2.51 -1.58 6.42
N THR A 69 -3.18 -2.62 5.97
CA THR A 69 -4.61 -2.61 5.67
C THR A 69 -5.35 -3.69 6.45
N MET A 70 -6.67 -3.54 6.56
CA MET A 70 -7.55 -4.44 7.33
C MET A 70 -7.09 -4.60 8.79
N THR A 71 -6.51 -3.54 9.36
CA THR A 71 -6.03 -3.55 10.74
C THR A 71 -7.19 -3.66 11.73
N ASP A 72 -6.96 -4.38 12.80
CA ASP A 72 -7.87 -4.51 13.94
C ASP A 72 -7.06 -4.56 15.26
N ASN A 73 -7.75 -4.68 16.41
CA ASN A 73 -7.10 -4.69 17.71
C ASN A 73 -6.66 -6.09 18.17
N THR A 74 -6.45 -7.03 17.25
CA THR A 74 -6.00 -8.39 17.59
C THR A 74 -4.51 -8.44 17.91
N GLN A 75 -4.12 -9.41 18.74
CA GLN A 75 -2.71 -9.67 19.03
C GLN A 75 -1.92 -10.03 17.75
N MET A 76 -2.58 -10.67 16.78
CA MET A 76 -1.97 -11.00 15.50
C MET A 76 -1.65 -9.73 14.71
N ALA A 77 -2.57 -8.77 14.62
CA ALA A 77 -2.33 -7.51 13.92
C ALA A 77 -1.15 -6.74 14.55
N GLN A 78 -1.09 -6.70 15.89
CA GLN A 78 0.04 -6.09 16.60
C GLN A 78 1.37 -6.80 16.33
N ALA A 79 1.39 -8.14 16.28
CA ALA A 79 2.60 -8.90 15.98
C ALA A 79 3.08 -8.66 14.54
N VAL A 80 2.17 -8.52 13.58
CA VAL A 80 2.51 -8.18 12.17
C VAL A 80 3.07 -6.76 12.09
N ASP A 81 2.43 -5.76 12.74
CA ASP A 81 2.92 -4.38 12.79
C ASP A 81 4.35 -4.31 13.32
N ILE A 82 4.62 -4.95 14.46
CA ILE A 82 5.96 -5.00 15.05
C ILE A 82 6.98 -5.62 14.07
N ALA A 83 6.65 -6.76 13.48
CA ALA A 83 7.55 -7.46 12.55
C ALA A 83 7.81 -6.64 11.27
N LEU A 84 6.81 -5.93 10.76
CA LEU A 84 6.98 -5.03 9.61
C LEU A 84 7.90 -3.86 9.96
N LYS A 85 7.68 -3.20 11.10
CA LYS A 85 8.50 -2.07 11.56
C LYS A 85 9.94 -2.48 11.89
N GLU A 86 10.13 -3.65 12.47
CA GLU A 86 11.48 -4.20 12.71
C GLU A 86 12.25 -4.46 11.40
N ARG A 87 11.56 -4.97 10.36
CA ARG A 87 12.20 -5.33 9.10
C ARG A 87 12.38 -4.14 8.15
N TYR A 88 11.38 -3.26 8.06
CA TYR A 88 11.31 -2.21 7.03
C TYR A 88 11.45 -0.78 7.58
N GLY A 89 11.39 -0.62 8.89
CA GLY A 89 11.61 0.66 9.56
C GLY A 89 10.70 1.78 9.04
N SER A 90 11.30 2.86 8.60
CA SER A 90 10.59 4.08 8.10
C SER A 90 9.84 3.89 6.79
N LEU A 91 10.00 2.75 6.10
CA LEU A 91 9.17 2.43 4.93
C LEU A 91 7.74 2.05 5.32
N VAL A 92 7.48 1.61 6.55
CA VAL A 92 6.13 1.35 7.02
C VAL A 92 5.45 2.68 7.34
N TYR A 93 4.29 2.95 6.72
CA TYR A 93 3.51 4.15 7.03
C TYR A 93 2.97 4.11 8.45
N GLU A 94 2.96 5.27 9.13
CA GLU A 94 2.30 5.42 10.43
C GLU A 94 0.78 5.31 10.32
N THR A 95 0.26 5.72 9.16
CA THR A 95 -1.16 5.59 8.84
C THR A 95 -1.51 4.16 8.47
N THR A 96 -2.55 3.61 9.09
CA THR A 96 -3.09 2.29 8.78
C THR A 96 -4.55 2.39 8.34
N ILE A 97 -5.01 1.43 7.54
CA ILE A 97 -6.42 1.35 7.09
C ILE A 97 -7.13 0.24 7.87
N SER A 98 -8.08 0.61 8.71
CA SER A 98 -8.78 -0.33 9.58
C SER A 98 -9.83 -1.16 8.82
N LYS A 99 -10.06 -2.37 9.30
CA LYS A 99 -11.14 -3.24 8.82
C LYS A 99 -12.49 -2.70 9.26
N ARG A 100 -13.34 -2.27 8.33
CA ARG A 100 -14.67 -1.74 8.62
C ARG A 100 -15.70 -2.11 7.57
N ILE A 101 -16.93 -2.29 8.01
CA ILE A 101 -18.09 -2.62 7.16
C ILE A 101 -18.39 -1.49 6.17
N GLU A 102 -18.10 -0.23 6.50
CA GLU A 102 -18.32 0.92 5.61
C GLU A 102 -17.57 0.80 4.28
N ALA A 103 -16.41 0.11 4.25
CA ALA A 103 -15.66 -0.15 3.02
C ALA A 103 -16.44 -1.06 2.06
N ALA A 104 -17.04 -2.13 2.57
CA ALA A 104 -17.88 -3.02 1.78
C ALA A 104 -19.16 -2.31 1.28
N ASN A 105 -19.77 -1.50 2.14
CA ASN A 105 -20.98 -0.75 1.78
C ASN A 105 -20.70 0.32 0.70
N SER A 106 -19.53 0.98 0.72
CA SER A 106 -19.18 1.99 -0.28
C SER A 106 -19.06 1.41 -1.68
N THR A 107 -18.57 0.17 -1.79
CA THR A 107 -18.50 -0.55 -3.07
C THR A 107 -19.90 -0.85 -3.60
N ALA A 108 -20.83 -1.24 -2.74
CA ALA A 108 -22.22 -1.47 -3.13
C ALA A 108 -22.95 -0.17 -3.53
N GLU A 109 -22.63 0.94 -2.85
CA GLU A 109 -23.20 2.28 -3.14
C GLU A 109 -22.50 3.00 -4.32
N GLN A 110 -21.40 2.47 -4.83
CA GLN A 110 -20.54 3.10 -5.85
C GLN A 110 -20.13 4.54 -5.50
N ARG A 111 -19.88 4.81 -4.22
CA ARG A 111 -19.49 6.11 -3.68
C ARG A 111 -18.14 6.07 -3.01
N SER A 112 -17.29 7.05 -3.33
CA SER A 112 -16.00 7.21 -2.67
C SER A 112 -16.17 7.55 -1.19
N LEU A 113 -15.45 6.82 -0.32
CA LEU A 113 -15.40 7.10 1.12
C LEU A 113 -14.72 8.43 1.44
N ILE A 114 -13.81 8.90 0.58
CA ILE A 114 -13.11 10.18 0.75
C ILE A 114 -14.10 11.35 0.68
N SER A 115 -15.16 11.24 -0.11
CA SER A 115 -16.21 12.26 -0.22
C SER A 115 -17.14 12.32 1.00
N LYS A 116 -17.18 11.28 1.82
CA LYS A 116 -18.01 11.23 3.04
C LYS A 116 -17.25 11.88 4.21
N LYS A 117 -17.69 13.08 4.66
CA LYS A 117 -17.01 13.84 5.75
C LYS A 117 -16.84 13.04 7.05
N ASN A 118 -17.78 12.15 7.37
CA ASN A 118 -17.80 11.38 8.63
C ASN A 118 -17.28 9.94 8.45
N SER A 119 -16.71 9.57 7.30
CA SER A 119 -16.11 8.27 7.09
C SER A 119 -14.78 8.16 7.84
N VAL A 120 -14.66 7.15 8.71
CA VAL A 120 -13.41 6.85 9.42
C VAL A 120 -12.33 6.41 8.42
N ILE A 121 -12.67 5.50 7.49
CA ILE A 121 -11.73 5.04 6.44
C ILE A 121 -11.37 6.19 5.51
N GLY A 122 -12.34 7.02 5.09
CA GLY A 122 -12.06 8.22 4.30
C GLY A 122 -11.09 9.18 4.99
N GLY A 123 -11.19 9.30 6.32
CA GLY A 123 -10.24 10.04 7.15
C GLY A 123 -8.84 9.42 7.14
N GLN A 124 -8.76 8.10 7.24
CA GLN A 124 -7.48 7.37 7.18
C GLN A 124 -6.79 7.53 5.82
N TYR A 125 -7.53 7.43 4.70
CA TYR A 125 -6.95 7.69 3.38
C TYR A 125 -6.48 9.13 3.20
N ARG A 126 -7.20 10.13 3.72
CA ARG A 126 -6.73 11.53 3.69
C ARG A 126 -5.43 11.71 4.47
N LYS A 127 -5.33 11.07 5.66
CA LYS A 127 -4.11 11.08 6.47
C LYS A 127 -2.95 10.41 5.73
N LEU A 128 -3.20 9.28 5.07
CA LEU A 128 -2.21 8.58 4.24
C LEU A 128 -1.67 9.50 3.14
N VAL A 129 -2.55 10.19 2.41
CA VAL A 129 -2.13 11.14 1.36
C VAL A 129 -1.24 12.24 1.95
N SER A 130 -1.60 12.82 3.11
CA SER A 130 -0.75 13.82 3.76
C SER A 130 0.62 13.24 4.13
N GLU A 131 0.67 12.02 4.66
CA GLU A 131 1.93 11.35 5.02
C GLU A 131 2.80 11.06 3.79
N ILE A 132 2.21 10.69 2.66
CA ILE A 132 2.93 10.49 1.38
C ILE A 132 3.57 11.81 0.94
N LEU A 133 2.77 12.88 0.85
CA LEU A 133 3.25 14.20 0.41
C LEU A 133 4.36 14.75 1.32
N GLU A 134 4.23 14.57 2.64
CA GLU A 134 5.28 14.94 3.60
C GLU A 134 6.60 14.19 3.35
N LYS A 135 6.53 12.88 3.05
CA LYS A 135 7.71 12.07 2.72
C LYS A 135 8.36 12.47 1.39
N GLU A 136 7.59 12.94 0.44
CA GLU A 136 8.07 13.46 -0.84
C GLU A 136 8.59 14.89 -0.76
N GLY A 137 8.35 15.59 0.35
CA GLY A 137 8.79 16.96 0.57
C GLY A 137 7.95 18.01 -0.16
N VAL A 138 6.68 17.70 -0.40
CA VAL A 138 5.69 18.56 -1.06
C VAL A 138 4.74 19.20 -0.04
#